data_ec145652b831428b5d7cb11f42eeb0f4
#
_entry.id   ec145652b831428b5d7cb11f42eeb0f4
#
_cell.length_a   1.000
_cell.length_b   1.000
_cell.length_c   1.000
_cell.angle_alpha   90.00
_cell.angle_beta   90.00
_cell.angle_gamma   90.00
#
_symmetry.space_group_name_H-M   'P 1'
#
loop_
_entity.id
_entity.type
_entity.pdbx_description
1 polymer ?
#
loop_
_entity_poly.entity_id
_entity_poly.type
_entity_poly.pdbx_seq_one_letter_code
_entity_poly.pdbx_strand_id
1 'polypeptide(L)'
;VTVFEKNKELGGRARQFKEKGYTFDMGPSWYWMADIFDKFFEQFDKKTKDYYSIIQLDPGFKIIFQKQKELSLPSNWNDICNTFEKIENGSSIKLNEFMKEAGHKYSVAMTSLVYNPGLSITEVLNMNVVSNIFKLDLLSSYRKHVKKYFNHPELIALLEFPVLFLGTAPENTPAMYSLMAYSGIKKGTFYPMGGFGSVIEGFVKLNKELGVKFHSNEEVIKLNVEENKINTISTNKSTYNFDIVVGSADYNHIDSKLIDKKYSNYNKAYWEKKTFSPSCLLFYLGVDKKINKLDHHNLFFDEDINNHIDDIYNTKIWPKRPLFYTCCPSKTDSSVAPKGKENLFVLMPIPAGVKDNDETREKYFKILINRLEKYTGEPIKQNIEYKRSYCVNDFIEDYHAYKGNAYGLANTLNQTANLKPKIINRKIKNLYYTGQLTVPGPGVPPSIISGQVVAEYINKINR
;
A
#
# COMPACT_ATOMS: atom_id res chain seq x y z
N VAL A 1 7.63 6.52 -25.15
CA VAL A 1 7.32 5.44 -24.19
C VAL A 1 5.93 4.88 -24.50
N THR A 2 5.76 3.55 -24.37
CA THR A 2 4.48 2.86 -24.55
C THR A 2 4.19 2.03 -23.30
N VAL A 3 2.96 2.11 -22.80
CA VAL A 3 2.47 1.35 -21.63
C VAL A 3 1.39 0.38 -22.09
N PHE A 4 1.57 -0.90 -21.79
CA PHE A 4 0.56 -1.94 -21.97
C PHE A 4 -0.10 -2.25 -20.64
N GLU A 5 -1.43 -2.24 -20.60
CA GLU A 5 -2.24 -2.62 -19.44
C GLU A 5 -3.24 -3.71 -19.85
N LYS A 6 -3.22 -4.81 -19.12
CA LYS A 6 -4.13 -5.93 -19.31
C LYS A 6 -5.60 -5.53 -19.10
N ASN A 7 -5.84 -4.73 -18.06
CA ASN A 7 -7.19 -4.30 -17.70
C ASN A 7 -7.65 -3.10 -18.54
N LYS A 8 -8.94 -2.83 -18.50
CA LYS A 8 -9.54 -1.66 -19.13
C LYS A 8 -9.10 -0.37 -18.47
N GLU A 9 -9.11 -0.35 -17.14
CA GLU A 9 -8.75 0.80 -16.33
C GLU A 9 -7.25 0.79 -16.03
N LEU A 10 -6.61 1.96 -16.21
CA LEU A 10 -5.23 2.19 -15.81
C LEU A 10 -5.10 2.32 -14.28
N GLY A 11 -3.88 2.16 -13.75
CA GLY A 11 -3.57 2.40 -12.35
C GLY A 11 -3.31 1.13 -11.54
N GLY A 12 -3.41 -0.06 -12.13
CA GLY A 12 -3.11 -1.32 -11.47
C GLY A 12 -3.93 -1.49 -10.19
N ARG A 13 -3.25 -1.68 -9.04
CA ARG A 13 -3.93 -1.84 -7.73
C ARG A 13 -4.58 -0.55 -7.20
N ALA A 14 -4.25 0.62 -7.75
CA ALA A 14 -4.85 1.91 -7.39
C ALA A 14 -5.98 2.33 -8.35
N ARG A 15 -6.43 1.42 -9.23
CA ARG A 15 -7.55 1.68 -10.12
C ARG A 15 -8.87 1.85 -9.36
N GLN A 16 -9.84 2.42 -10.02
CA GLN A 16 -11.16 2.72 -9.50
C GLN A 16 -12.23 2.11 -10.40
N PHE A 17 -13.39 1.79 -9.87
CA PHE A 17 -14.56 1.44 -10.66
C PHE A 17 -15.79 2.20 -10.18
N LYS A 18 -16.79 2.32 -11.08
CA LYS A 18 -18.09 2.98 -10.80
C LYS A 18 -19.22 2.00 -11.06
N GLU A 19 -20.14 1.91 -10.12
CA GLU A 19 -21.31 1.05 -10.23
C GLU A 19 -22.50 1.65 -9.47
N LYS A 20 -23.69 1.66 -10.09
CA LYS A 20 -24.94 2.19 -9.51
C LYS A 20 -24.82 3.62 -8.94
N GLY A 21 -23.97 4.46 -9.53
CA GLY A 21 -23.71 5.82 -9.05
C GLY A 21 -22.71 5.93 -7.91
N TYR A 22 -22.15 4.81 -7.42
CA TYR A 22 -21.07 4.78 -6.46
C TYR A 22 -19.73 4.72 -7.17
N THR A 23 -18.73 5.33 -6.54
CA THR A 23 -17.33 5.26 -6.97
C THR A 23 -16.52 4.55 -5.91
N PHE A 24 -15.74 3.54 -6.29
CA PHE A 24 -14.94 2.72 -5.38
C PHE A 24 -13.49 2.67 -5.83
N ASP A 25 -12.58 3.08 -4.96
CA ASP A 25 -11.16 2.78 -5.10
C ASP A 25 -10.91 1.30 -4.79
N MET A 26 -10.15 0.59 -5.64
CA MET A 26 -9.99 -0.85 -5.50
C MET A 26 -8.92 -1.28 -4.51
N GLY A 27 -8.11 -0.37 -3.99
CA GLY A 27 -7.02 -0.71 -3.09
C GLY A 27 -6.65 0.39 -2.11
N PRO A 28 -5.73 1.30 -2.46
CA PRO A 28 -5.28 2.34 -1.54
C PRO A 28 -6.42 3.31 -1.20
N SER A 29 -6.50 3.65 0.09
CA SER A 29 -7.49 4.60 0.63
C SER A 29 -6.84 5.69 1.50
N TRP A 30 -5.56 5.49 1.89
CA TRP A 30 -4.80 6.40 2.73
C TRP A 30 -3.81 7.21 1.88
N TYR A 31 -4.00 8.51 1.80
CA TYR A 31 -3.07 9.40 1.11
C TYR A 31 -2.08 9.98 2.12
N TRP A 32 -0.96 9.30 2.27
CA TRP A 32 0.17 9.71 3.10
C TRP A 32 1.38 10.05 2.24
N MET A 33 2.38 10.71 2.82
CA MET A 33 3.61 11.11 2.12
C MET A 33 3.34 12.00 0.90
N ALA A 34 2.46 12.99 1.05
CA ALA A 34 2.07 13.92 -0.03
C ALA A 34 3.27 14.57 -0.73
N ASP A 35 4.35 14.84 0.03
CA ASP A 35 5.60 15.37 -0.49
C ASP A 35 6.30 14.50 -1.56
N ILE A 36 6.03 13.19 -1.60
CA ILE A 36 6.57 12.31 -2.65
C ILE A 36 5.84 12.55 -3.97
N PHE A 37 4.53 12.76 -3.91
CA PHE A 37 3.76 13.11 -5.10
C PHE A 37 4.16 14.48 -5.62
N ASP A 38 4.27 15.48 -4.74
CA ASP A 38 4.70 16.83 -5.12
C ASP A 38 6.07 16.80 -5.79
N LYS A 39 7.07 16.18 -5.17
CA LYS A 39 8.41 16.01 -5.75
C LYS A 39 8.40 15.30 -7.11
N PHE A 40 7.48 14.36 -7.33
CA PHE A 40 7.37 13.70 -8.62
C PHE A 40 6.90 14.68 -9.71
N PHE A 41 5.83 15.44 -9.46
CA PHE A 41 5.34 16.43 -10.42
C PHE A 41 6.34 17.58 -10.66
N GLU A 42 7.04 18.02 -9.62
CA GLU A 42 8.08 19.05 -9.69
C GLU A 42 9.23 18.69 -10.66
N GLN A 43 9.55 17.40 -10.84
CA GLN A 43 10.55 16.96 -11.80
C GLN A 43 10.19 17.29 -13.26
N PHE A 44 8.95 17.59 -13.54
CA PHE A 44 8.42 17.96 -14.83
C PHE A 44 7.98 19.43 -14.88
N ASP A 45 8.41 20.26 -13.92
CA ASP A 45 8.00 21.67 -13.76
C ASP A 45 6.47 21.81 -13.61
N LYS A 46 5.83 20.83 -12.94
CA LYS A 46 4.39 20.77 -12.69
C LYS A 46 4.11 20.79 -11.20
N LYS A 47 2.87 21.13 -10.83
CA LYS A 47 2.38 21.09 -9.44
C LYS A 47 1.27 20.05 -9.32
N THR A 48 1.29 19.25 -8.29
CA THR A 48 0.27 18.21 -8.00
C THR A 48 -1.15 18.78 -8.06
N LYS A 49 -1.36 19.97 -7.51
CA LYS A 49 -2.66 20.66 -7.47
C LYS A 49 -3.26 21.02 -8.84
N ASP A 50 -2.45 21.01 -9.91
CA ASP A 50 -2.91 21.29 -11.28
C ASP A 50 -3.49 20.01 -11.94
N TYR A 51 -3.34 18.88 -11.27
CA TYR A 51 -3.78 17.56 -11.75
C TYR A 51 -4.89 16.97 -10.89
N TYR A 52 -4.82 17.10 -9.57
CA TYR A 52 -5.86 16.70 -8.62
C TYR A 52 -5.76 17.50 -7.32
N SER A 53 -6.82 17.53 -6.55
CA SER A 53 -6.87 18.20 -5.26
C SER A 53 -6.90 17.20 -4.11
N ILE A 54 -6.26 17.57 -2.99
CA ILE A 54 -6.29 16.81 -1.75
C ILE A 54 -6.85 17.66 -0.63
N ILE A 55 -7.52 17.04 0.33
CA ILE A 55 -7.93 17.67 1.58
C ILE A 55 -7.36 16.92 2.76
N GLN A 56 -7.03 17.63 3.83
CA GLN A 56 -6.66 17.00 5.09
C GLN A 56 -7.92 16.53 5.80
N LEU A 57 -7.92 15.32 6.29
CA LEU A 57 -9.03 14.75 7.04
C LEU A 57 -8.99 15.16 8.50
N ASP A 58 -10.16 15.50 9.07
CA ASP A 58 -10.35 15.77 10.49
C ASP A 58 -11.67 15.16 10.98
N PRO A 59 -11.65 14.12 11.83
CA PRO A 59 -10.44 13.42 12.28
C PRO A 59 -9.72 12.69 11.13
N GLY A 60 -8.40 12.56 11.25
CA GLY A 60 -7.60 11.79 10.30
C GLY A 60 -8.06 10.34 10.21
N PHE A 61 -8.38 9.73 11.35
CA PHE A 61 -8.97 8.39 11.47
C PHE A 61 -9.50 8.14 12.88
N LYS A 62 -10.36 7.11 13.00
CA LYS A 62 -10.91 6.62 14.26
C LYS A 62 -10.50 5.17 14.48
N ILE A 63 -10.11 4.83 15.72
CA ILE A 63 -9.91 3.45 16.16
C ILE A 63 -11.02 3.08 17.14
N ILE A 64 -11.65 1.96 16.90
CA ILE A 64 -12.69 1.37 17.73
C ILE A 64 -12.06 0.18 18.48
N PHE A 65 -11.93 0.31 19.80
CA PHE A 65 -11.42 -0.73 20.70
C PHE A 65 -12.54 -1.55 21.31
N GLN A 66 -12.16 -2.55 22.12
CA GLN A 66 -13.10 -3.35 22.89
C GLN A 66 -14.07 -2.49 23.70
N LYS A 67 -15.27 -3.01 23.96
CA LYS A 67 -16.37 -2.30 24.63
C LYS A 67 -16.78 -1.00 23.91
N GLN A 68 -16.52 -0.91 22.61
CA GLN A 68 -16.82 0.24 21.75
C GLN A 68 -16.14 1.55 22.21
N LYS A 69 -15.03 1.45 22.92
CA LYS A 69 -14.22 2.63 23.25
C LYS A 69 -13.64 3.19 21.95
N GLU A 70 -13.75 4.48 21.75
CA GLU A 70 -13.31 5.17 20.53
C GLU A 70 -12.11 6.05 20.81
N LEU A 71 -11.21 6.11 19.86
CA LEU A 71 -10.09 7.04 19.82
C LEU A 71 -10.04 7.67 18.42
N SER A 72 -10.48 8.90 18.31
CA SER A 72 -10.36 9.71 17.09
C SER A 72 -9.07 10.51 17.12
N LEU A 73 -8.31 10.47 16.03
CA LEU A 73 -7.09 11.23 15.88
C LEU A 73 -7.42 12.56 15.18
N PRO A 74 -7.36 13.71 15.89
CA PRO A 74 -7.60 15.01 15.27
C PRO A 74 -6.47 15.36 14.28
N SER A 75 -6.72 16.36 13.41
CA SER A 75 -5.73 16.83 12.45
C SER A 75 -4.72 17.78 13.05
N ASN A 76 -5.11 18.56 14.08
CA ASN A 76 -4.27 19.53 14.74
C ASN A 76 -3.28 18.86 15.69
N TRP A 77 -2.00 19.26 15.61
CA TRP A 77 -0.95 18.65 16.41
C TRP A 77 -1.13 18.84 17.94
N ASN A 78 -1.58 20.01 18.37
CA ASN A 78 -1.80 20.27 19.80
C ASN A 78 -2.93 19.38 20.34
N ASP A 79 -3.98 19.17 19.54
CA ASP A 79 -5.10 18.32 19.92
C ASP A 79 -4.70 16.83 19.92
N ILE A 80 -3.79 16.39 19.03
CA ILE A 80 -3.16 15.07 19.11
C ILE A 80 -2.40 14.91 20.42
N CYS A 81 -1.54 15.88 20.76
CA CYS A 81 -0.78 15.88 22.02
C CYS A 81 -1.72 15.83 23.24
N ASN A 82 -2.79 16.63 23.24
CA ASN A 82 -3.79 16.62 24.29
C ASN A 82 -4.53 15.27 24.39
N THR A 83 -4.80 14.62 23.26
CA THR A 83 -5.42 13.31 23.21
C THR A 83 -4.53 12.25 23.86
N PHE A 84 -3.23 12.27 23.56
CA PHE A 84 -2.26 11.39 24.20
C PHE A 84 -2.17 11.63 25.69
N GLU A 85 -2.03 12.90 26.12
CA GLU A 85 -1.93 13.28 27.53
C GLU A 85 -3.13 12.82 28.37
N LYS A 86 -4.35 12.88 27.81
CA LYS A 86 -5.58 12.38 28.47
C LYS A 86 -5.57 10.87 28.70
N ILE A 87 -4.85 10.11 27.87
CA ILE A 87 -4.79 8.65 27.96
C ILE A 87 -3.67 8.20 28.89
N GLU A 88 -2.50 8.82 28.81
CA GLU A 88 -1.32 8.51 29.63
C GLU A 88 -0.63 9.82 30.02
N ASN A 89 -0.56 10.12 31.31
CA ASN A 89 0.06 11.33 31.83
C ASN A 89 1.54 11.43 31.40
N GLY A 90 1.96 12.61 30.94
CA GLY A 90 3.31 12.88 30.39
C GLY A 90 3.56 12.33 28.99
N SER A 91 2.55 11.72 28.34
CA SER A 91 2.71 11.17 27.01
C SER A 91 2.80 12.22 25.90
N SER A 92 2.31 13.42 26.12
CA SER A 92 2.46 14.54 25.18
C SER A 92 3.93 14.89 24.95
N ILE A 93 4.75 14.94 26.00
CA ILE A 93 6.19 15.21 25.91
C ILE A 93 6.87 14.06 25.16
N LYS A 94 6.60 12.82 25.58
CA LYS A 94 7.15 11.59 24.94
C LYS A 94 6.78 11.49 23.47
N LEU A 95 5.55 11.93 23.09
CA LEU A 95 5.13 11.95 21.70
C LEU A 95 5.94 12.93 20.85
N ASN A 96 6.25 14.11 21.40
CA ASN A 96 7.09 15.06 20.70
C ASN A 96 8.52 14.52 20.48
N GLU A 97 9.10 13.85 21.47
CA GLU A 97 10.40 13.18 21.35
C GLU A 97 10.38 12.05 20.32
N PHE A 98 9.39 11.17 20.40
CA PHE A 98 9.18 10.08 19.44
C PHE A 98 9.05 10.61 18.01
N MET A 99 8.23 11.65 17.80
CA MET A 99 8.01 12.24 16.47
C MET A 99 9.21 13.03 15.95
N LYS A 100 10.02 13.64 16.83
CA LYS A 100 11.29 14.26 16.43
C LYS A 100 12.27 13.22 15.89
N GLU A 101 12.39 12.07 16.56
CA GLU A 101 13.23 10.96 16.11
C GLU A 101 12.69 10.35 14.81
N ALA A 102 11.38 10.08 14.75
CA ALA A 102 10.72 9.54 13.57
C ALA A 102 10.83 10.47 12.34
N GLY A 103 10.76 11.80 12.55
CA GLY A 103 10.98 12.80 11.52
C GLY A 103 12.41 12.82 10.98
N HIS A 104 13.41 12.63 11.85
CA HIS A 104 14.80 12.46 11.41
C HIS A 104 14.95 11.19 10.54
N LYS A 105 14.38 10.06 10.98
CA LYS A 105 14.38 8.81 10.22
C LYS A 105 13.69 8.99 8.85
N TYR A 106 12.56 9.71 8.83
CA TYR A 106 11.86 10.05 7.60
C TYR A 106 12.74 10.85 6.63
N SER A 107 13.37 11.93 7.14
CA SER A 107 14.25 12.77 6.32
C SER A 107 15.40 11.97 5.73
N VAL A 108 16.13 11.20 6.53
CA VAL A 108 17.25 10.36 6.06
C VAL A 108 16.78 9.31 5.04
N ALA A 109 15.65 8.65 5.31
CA ALA A 109 15.11 7.66 4.38
C ALA A 109 14.77 8.28 3.03
N MET A 110 14.05 9.44 3.03
CA MET A 110 13.57 10.11 1.80
C MET A 110 14.65 10.85 1.02
N THR A 111 15.81 11.10 1.60
CA THR A 111 16.93 11.77 0.89
C THR A 111 18.03 10.80 0.45
N SER A 112 18.20 9.66 1.14
CA SER A 112 19.40 8.85 0.96
C SER A 112 19.17 7.37 0.73
N LEU A 113 18.04 6.80 1.20
CA LEU A 113 17.87 5.35 1.20
C LEU A 113 16.91 4.83 0.15
N VAL A 114 15.75 5.47 0.00
CA VAL A 114 14.65 4.91 -0.81
C VAL A 114 14.91 5.01 -2.31
N TYR A 115 15.82 5.88 -2.74
CA TYR A 115 16.20 6.04 -4.14
C TYR A 115 17.40 5.18 -4.57
N ASN A 116 17.93 4.34 -3.67
CA ASN A 116 19.01 3.43 -4.03
C ASN A 116 18.48 2.23 -4.84
N PRO A 117 19.15 1.84 -5.94
CA PRO A 117 18.70 0.76 -6.81
C PRO A 117 18.82 -0.64 -6.18
N GLY A 118 19.44 -0.76 -5.00
CA GLY A 118 19.56 -2.03 -4.27
C GLY A 118 20.44 -3.08 -4.95
N LEU A 119 21.38 -2.68 -5.79
CA LEU A 119 22.22 -3.59 -6.56
C LEU A 119 23.43 -4.07 -5.79
N SER A 120 24.02 -3.20 -4.96
CA SER A 120 25.23 -3.50 -4.17
C SER A 120 25.07 -3.16 -2.69
N ILE A 121 25.76 -3.91 -1.83
CA ILE A 121 25.87 -3.60 -0.39
C ILE A 121 26.60 -2.27 -0.18
N THR A 122 27.49 -1.88 -1.10
CA THR A 122 28.24 -0.62 -1.03
C THR A 122 27.33 0.61 -1.10
N GLU A 123 26.12 0.50 -1.66
CA GLU A 123 25.12 1.58 -1.66
C GLU A 123 24.65 1.95 -0.25
N VAL A 124 24.64 0.97 0.67
CA VAL A 124 24.26 1.16 2.08
C VAL A 124 25.48 1.61 2.91
N LEU A 125 26.69 1.38 2.40
CA LEU A 125 27.95 1.74 3.07
C LEU A 125 28.41 3.19 2.79
N ASN A 126 27.59 3.99 2.09
CA ASN A 126 27.87 5.41 1.90
C ASN A 126 28.01 6.08 3.28
N MET A 127 29.07 6.91 3.46
CA MET A 127 29.46 7.51 4.75
C MET A 127 28.29 8.20 5.48
N ASN A 128 27.36 8.81 4.75
CA ASN A 128 26.16 9.43 5.33
C ASN A 128 25.15 8.42 5.88
N VAL A 129 25.13 7.20 5.36
CA VAL A 129 24.27 6.11 5.86
C VAL A 129 24.93 5.44 7.06
N VAL A 130 26.25 5.19 6.99
CA VAL A 130 27.01 4.54 8.08
C VAL A 130 26.97 5.40 9.35
N SER A 131 27.17 6.70 9.25
CA SER A 131 27.08 7.62 10.40
C SER A 131 25.68 7.70 11.02
N ASN A 132 24.64 7.39 10.24
CA ASN A 132 23.25 7.41 10.68
C ASN A 132 22.67 6.02 11.00
N ILE A 133 23.37 4.90 10.68
CA ILE A 133 22.87 3.54 10.94
C ILE A 133 22.47 3.35 12.40
N PHE A 134 23.30 3.81 13.35
CA PHE A 134 22.97 3.75 14.77
C PHE A 134 21.78 4.64 15.16
N LYS A 135 21.58 5.75 14.48
CA LYS A 135 20.44 6.65 14.68
C LYS A 135 19.17 6.15 14.01
N LEU A 136 19.26 5.29 13.00
CA LEU A 136 18.14 4.69 12.31
C LEU A 136 17.48 3.53 13.06
N ASP A 137 18.15 3.01 14.11
CA ASP A 137 17.64 1.93 14.97
C ASP A 137 17.16 0.70 14.15
N LEU A 138 18.00 0.26 13.19
CA LEU A 138 17.69 -0.82 12.25
C LEU A 138 17.62 -2.19 12.91
N LEU A 139 18.28 -2.39 14.08
CA LEU A 139 18.39 -3.66 14.77
C LEU A 139 17.32 -3.88 15.85
N SER A 140 16.64 -2.82 16.25
CA SER A 140 15.56 -2.89 17.24
C SER A 140 14.21 -3.08 16.54
N SER A 141 13.29 -3.82 17.17
CA SER A 141 11.93 -3.93 16.64
C SER A 141 11.11 -2.67 16.93
N TYR A 142 10.16 -2.38 16.04
CA TYR A 142 9.29 -1.23 16.17
C TYR A 142 8.46 -1.27 17.46
N ARG A 143 7.93 -2.44 17.84
CA ARG A 143 7.20 -2.64 19.11
C ARG A 143 8.07 -2.30 20.33
N LYS A 144 9.33 -2.77 20.37
CA LYS A 144 10.26 -2.41 21.46
C LYS A 144 10.52 -0.90 21.49
N HIS A 145 10.65 -0.29 20.32
CA HIS A 145 10.86 1.15 20.20
C HIS A 145 9.67 1.95 20.73
N VAL A 146 8.44 1.64 20.30
CA VAL A 146 7.22 2.31 20.81
C VAL A 146 7.08 2.16 22.33
N LYS A 147 7.34 0.95 22.86
CA LYS A 147 7.27 0.66 24.31
C LYS A 147 8.35 1.36 25.15
N LYS A 148 9.38 1.97 24.56
CA LYS A 148 10.29 2.87 25.31
C LYS A 148 9.61 4.17 25.73
N TYR A 149 8.61 4.61 24.97
CA TYR A 149 7.91 5.88 25.18
C TYR A 149 6.55 5.73 25.85
N PHE A 150 5.79 4.66 25.50
CA PHE A 150 4.39 4.51 25.89
C PHE A 150 4.14 3.16 26.53
N ASN A 151 3.25 3.16 27.56
CA ASN A 151 2.81 1.97 28.28
C ASN A 151 1.35 1.64 28.00
N HIS A 152 0.53 2.65 27.71
CA HIS A 152 -0.91 2.45 27.51
C HIS A 152 -1.17 1.69 26.20
N PRO A 153 -1.93 0.56 26.24
CA PRO A 153 -2.10 -0.31 25.06
C PRO A 153 -2.76 0.37 23.86
N GLU A 154 -3.64 1.33 24.09
CA GLU A 154 -4.31 2.07 23.02
C GLU A 154 -3.35 3.00 22.28
N LEU A 155 -2.42 3.67 22.99
CA LEU A 155 -1.38 4.50 22.36
C LEU A 155 -0.39 3.64 21.59
N ILE A 156 -0.04 2.47 22.13
CA ILE A 156 0.82 1.51 21.44
C ILE A 156 0.14 1.04 20.16
N ALA A 157 -1.13 0.64 20.22
CA ALA A 157 -1.89 0.18 19.04
C ALA A 157 -2.02 1.30 17.98
N LEU A 158 -2.29 2.54 18.41
CA LEU A 158 -2.36 3.71 17.52
C LEU A 158 -1.03 3.97 16.79
N LEU A 159 0.09 3.81 17.47
CA LEU A 159 1.41 4.02 16.86
C LEU A 159 1.87 2.81 16.04
N GLU A 160 1.44 1.59 16.39
CA GLU A 160 1.83 0.37 15.67
C GLU A 160 1.02 0.13 14.39
N PHE A 161 -0.24 0.61 14.31
CA PHE A 161 -1.06 0.31 13.13
C PHE A 161 -0.46 0.77 11.79
N PRO A 162 0.25 1.92 11.68
CA PRO A 162 0.81 2.34 10.39
C PRO A 162 1.81 1.33 9.80
N VAL A 163 2.50 0.55 10.63
CA VAL A 163 3.46 -0.45 10.12
C VAL A 163 2.78 -1.73 9.61
N LEU A 164 1.51 -1.95 9.93
CA LEU A 164 0.75 -3.07 9.35
C LEU A 164 0.64 -2.94 7.82
N PHE A 165 0.66 -1.72 7.28
CA PHE A 165 0.73 -1.46 5.84
C PHE A 165 2.05 -1.90 5.19
N LEU A 166 3.10 -2.14 5.98
CA LEU A 166 4.36 -2.71 5.49
C LEU A 166 4.29 -4.22 5.29
N GLY A 167 3.14 -4.81 5.67
CA GLY A 167 2.89 -6.23 5.51
C GLY A 167 3.66 -7.11 6.49
N THR A 168 3.94 -6.63 7.71
CA THR A 168 4.66 -7.38 8.75
C THR A 168 4.16 -7.01 10.15
N ALA A 169 4.41 -7.88 11.12
CA ALA A 169 4.11 -7.62 12.52
C ALA A 169 5.06 -6.56 13.12
N PRO A 170 4.60 -5.72 14.07
CA PRO A 170 5.45 -4.70 14.71
C PRO A 170 6.69 -5.25 15.40
N GLU A 171 6.65 -6.50 15.88
CA GLU A 171 7.80 -7.21 16.47
C GLU A 171 8.90 -7.51 15.44
N ASN A 172 8.51 -7.72 14.19
CA ASN A 172 9.40 -8.12 13.10
C ASN A 172 9.77 -6.95 12.19
N THR A 173 9.19 -5.76 12.46
CA THR A 173 9.44 -4.52 11.72
C THR A 173 10.61 -3.78 12.38
N PRO A 174 11.62 -3.31 11.62
CA PRO A 174 12.66 -2.42 12.15
C PRO A 174 12.09 -1.11 12.71
N ALA A 175 12.67 -0.62 13.81
CA ALA A 175 12.25 0.64 14.44
C ALA A 175 12.42 1.88 13.55
N MET A 176 13.24 1.79 12.50
CA MET A 176 13.33 2.81 11.45
C MET A 176 11.94 3.14 10.87
N TYR A 177 11.04 2.18 10.81
CA TYR A 177 9.70 2.39 10.25
C TYR A 177 8.75 3.22 11.12
N SER A 178 9.24 3.81 12.26
CA SER A 178 8.55 4.91 12.95
C SER A 178 8.31 6.12 12.02
N LEU A 179 9.07 6.22 10.93
CA LEU A 179 8.81 7.17 9.83
C LEU A 179 7.39 7.09 9.27
N MET A 180 6.71 5.91 9.34
CA MET A 180 5.32 5.75 8.90
C MET A 180 4.36 6.47 9.85
N ALA A 181 4.57 6.36 11.18
CA ALA A 181 3.81 7.12 12.16
C ALA A 181 4.02 8.64 11.99
N TYR A 182 5.26 9.07 11.72
CA TYR A 182 5.55 10.46 11.40
C TYR A 182 4.78 10.93 10.16
N SER A 183 4.79 10.15 9.10
CA SER A 183 4.09 10.48 7.85
C SER A 183 2.57 10.57 8.04
N GLY A 184 1.94 9.60 8.69
CA GLY A 184 0.48 9.55 8.81
C GLY A 184 -0.07 10.42 9.94
N ILE A 185 0.64 10.51 11.07
CA ILE A 185 0.14 11.20 12.27
C ILE A 185 0.64 12.66 12.29
N LYS A 186 1.96 12.88 12.15
CA LYS A 186 2.54 14.23 12.26
C LYS A 186 2.35 15.07 11.00
N LYS A 187 2.55 14.46 9.79
CA LYS A 187 2.32 15.17 8.52
C LYS A 187 0.86 15.22 8.11
N GLY A 188 0.03 14.36 8.70
CA GLY A 188 -1.41 14.30 8.47
C GLY A 188 -1.87 13.23 7.51
N THR A 189 -3.15 12.91 7.63
CA THR A 189 -3.87 12.00 6.72
C THR A 189 -4.70 12.82 5.76
N PHE A 190 -4.58 12.54 4.47
CA PHE A 190 -5.26 13.27 3.41
C PHE A 190 -6.16 12.34 2.59
N TYR A 191 -7.05 12.95 1.83
CA TYR A 191 -7.90 12.29 0.85
C TYR A 191 -7.84 13.04 -0.48
N PRO A 192 -7.56 12.37 -1.61
CA PRO A 192 -7.67 12.96 -2.92
C PRO A 192 -9.15 13.04 -3.32
N MET A 193 -9.65 14.22 -3.65
CA MET A 193 -11.04 14.41 -4.06
C MET A 193 -11.35 13.62 -5.32
N GLY A 194 -12.43 12.84 -5.30
CA GLY A 194 -12.74 11.84 -6.32
C GLY A 194 -12.08 10.47 -6.09
N GLY A 195 -11.35 10.29 -4.99
CA GLY A 195 -10.64 9.05 -4.65
C GLY A 195 -9.28 8.91 -5.33
N PHE A 196 -8.62 7.77 -5.15
CA PHE A 196 -7.33 7.47 -5.79
C PHE A 196 -7.42 7.40 -7.31
N GLY A 197 -8.62 7.20 -7.88
CA GLY A 197 -8.83 7.31 -9.31
C GLY A 197 -8.39 8.67 -9.86
N SER A 198 -8.65 9.77 -9.15
CA SER A 198 -8.23 11.11 -9.56
C SER A 198 -6.70 11.27 -9.57
N VAL A 199 -6.01 10.61 -8.64
CA VAL A 199 -4.53 10.56 -8.63
C VAL A 199 -4.02 9.85 -9.89
N ILE A 200 -4.60 8.69 -10.22
CA ILE A 200 -4.24 7.93 -11.43
C ILE A 200 -4.52 8.75 -12.69
N GLU A 201 -5.67 9.40 -12.78
CA GLU A 201 -6.01 10.31 -13.89
C GLU A 201 -4.99 11.44 -14.02
N GLY A 202 -4.53 12.03 -12.89
CA GLY A 202 -3.48 13.03 -12.86
C GLY A 202 -2.16 12.53 -13.44
N PHE A 203 -1.72 11.33 -13.03
CA PHE A 203 -0.54 10.68 -13.61
C PHE A 203 -0.70 10.37 -15.10
N VAL A 204 -1.85 9.86 -15.51
CA VAL A 204 -2.13 9.55 -16.92
C VAL A 204 -2.13 10.83 -17.75
N LYS A 205 -2.72 11.92 -17.25
CA LYS A 205 -2.71 13.24 -17.92
C LYS A 205 -1.29 13.73 -18.13
N LEU A 206 -0.45 13.76 -17.09
CA LEU A 206 0.95 14.15 -17.21
C LEU A 206 1.69 13.29 -18.21
N ASN A 207 1.54 11.97 -18.17
CA ASN A 207 2.20 11.06 -19.09
C ASN A 207 1.76 11.32 -20.55
N LYS A 208 0.49 11.60 -20.80
CA LYS A 208 0.00 11.98 -22.14
C LYS A 208 0.61 13.29 -22.62
N GLU A 209 0.71 14.30 -21.75
CA GLU A 209 1.40 15.57 -22.05
C GLU A 209 2.87 15.34 -22.45
N LEU A 210 3.51 14.33 -21.86
CA LEU A 210 4.88 13.89 -22.19
C LEU A 210 4.97 12.92 -23.37
N GLY A 211 3.88 12.68 -24.08
CA GLY A 211 3.85 11.85 -25.30
C GLY A 211 3.82 10.33 -25.04
N VAL A 212 3.52 9.88 -23.84
CA VAL A 212 3.38 8.45 -23.53
C VAL A 212 2.11 7.88 -24.16
N LYS A 213 2.24 6.73 -24.84
CA LYS A 213 1.12 5.98 -25.43
C LYS A 213 0.63 4.90 -24.46
N PHE A 214 -0.68 4.74 -24.33
CA PHE A 214 -1.32 3.73 -23.49
C PHE A 214 -2.13 2.77 -24.33
N HIS A 215 -1.94 1.47 -24.09
CA HIS A 215 -2.70 0.37 -24.67
C HIS A 215 -3.38 -0.37 -23.51
N SER A 216 -4.64 -0.06 -23.22
CA SER A 216 -5.45 -0.80 -22.25
C SER A 216 -6.20 -1.96 -22.93
N ASN A 217 -6.68 -2.93 -22.13
CA ASN A 217 -7.20 -4.21 -22.62
C ASN A 217 -6.19 -4.94 -23.52
N GLU A 218 -4.91 -4.77 -23.25
CA GLU A 218 -3.85 -5.38 -24.03
C GLU A 218 -2.79 -6.01 -23.11
N GLU A 219 -2.89 -7.33 -22.97
CA GLU A 219 -2.03 -8.11 -22.09
C GLU A 219 -0.74 -8.52 -22.78
N VAL A 220 0.40 -8.27 -22.17
CA VAL A 220 1.68 -8.83 -22.59
C VAL A 220 1.71 -10.31 -22.19
N ILE A 221 1.82 -11.19 -23.18
CA ILE A 221 1.79 -12.64 -22.99
C ILE A 221 3.18 -13.30 -23.13
N LYS A 222 4.12 -12.63 -23.80
CA LYS A 222 5.48 -13.16 -23.97
C LYS A 222 6.49 -12.05 -24.26
N LEU A 223 7.70 -12.20 -23.72
CA LEU A 223 8.89 -11.43 -24.04
C LEU A 223 9.86 -12.35 -24.79
N ASN A 224 10.04 -12.12 -26.08
CA ASN A 224 10.86 -12.97 -26.93
C ASN A 224 12.32 -12.51 -26.82
N VAL A 225 13.19 -13.42 -26.38
CA VAL A 225 14.60 -13.14 -26.09
C VAL A 225 15.49 -13.82 -27.11
N GLU A 226 16.35 -13.01 -27.75
CA GLU A 226 17.42 -13.46 -28.65
C GLU A 226 18.72 -12.76 -28.23
N GLU A 227 19.84 -13.44 -28.25
CA GLU A 227 21.17 -12.93 -27.90
C GLU A 227 21.21 -12.14 -26.55
N ASN A 228 20.45 -12.64 -25.56
CA ASN A 228 20.30 -12.00 -24.24
C ASN A 228 19.68 -10.59 -24.28
N LYS A 229 18.84 -10.30 -25.26
CA LYS A 229 18.02 -9.10 -25.36
C LYS A 229 16.58 -9.48 -25.70
N ILE A 230 15.62 -8.71 -25.25
CA ILE A 230 14.24 -8.78 -25.73
C ILE A 230 14.21 -8.09 -27.08
N ASN A 231 13.89 -8.82 -28.12
CA ASN A 231 13.70 -8.30 -29.47
C ASN A 231 12.25 -7.90 -29.70
N THR A 232 11.31 -8.70 -29.24
CA THR A 232 9.88 -8.45 -29.43
C THR A 232 9.07 -8.72 -28.18
N ILE A 233 8.01 -7.96 -28.01
CA ILE A 233 6.96 -8.16 -26.99
C ILE A 233 5.72 -8.65 -27.72
N SER A 234 5.23 -9.82 -27.37
CA SER A 234 3.96 -10.34 -27.86
C SER A 234 2.85 -10.03 -26.87
N THR A 235 1.79 -9.41 -27.34
CA THR A 235 0.56 -9.19 -26.60
C THR A 235 -0.54 -10.13 -27.11
N ASN A 236 -1.70 -10.14 -26.46
CA ASN A 236 -2.89 -10.82 -26.94
C ASN A 236 -3.48 -10.22 -28.24
N LYS A 237 -2.93 -9.10 -28.74
CA LYS A 237 -3.40 -8.41 -29.95
C LYS A 237 -2.37 -8.34 -31.05
N SER A 238 -1.09 -8.10 -30.71
CA SER A 238 -0.04 -7.81 -31.69
C SER A 238 1.37 -8.10 -31.13
N THR A 239 2.38 -7.86 -31.95
CA THR A 239 3.79 -7.95 -31.59
C THR A 239 4.46 -6.62 -31.84
N TYR A 240 5.34 -6.21 -30.93
CA TYR A 240 6.01 -4.91 -30.91
C TYR A 240 7.50 -5.06 -30.65
N ASN A 241 8.29 -4.10 -31.16
CA ASN A 241 9.73 -4.01 -30.91
C ASN A 241 10.04 -2.81 -30.05
N PHE A 242 10.89 -3.01 -29.03
CA PHE A 242 11.37 -1.96 -28.14
C PHE A 242 12.83 -2.18 -27.77
N ASP A 243 13.58 -1.10 -27.60
CA ASP A 243 14.98 -1.15 -27.18
C ASP A 243 15.11 -1.50 -25.69
N ILE A 244 14.18 -1.03 -24.87
CA ILE A 244 14.16 -1.18 -23.40
C ILE A 244 12.78 -1.64 -22.94
N VAL A 245 12.75 -2.60 -22.03
CA VAL A 245 11.52 -3.13 -21.43
C VAL A 245 11.58 -2.96 -19.93
N VAL A 246 10.55 -2.31 -19.37
CA VAL A 246 10.37 -2.15 -17.92
C VAL A 246 9.13 -2.93 -17.49
N GLY A 247 9.34 -4.01 -16.75
CA GLY A 247 8.27 -4.83 -16.20
C GLY A 247 7.72 -4.25 -14.91
N SER A 248 6.49 -3.74 -14.95
CA SER A 248 5.75 -3.18 -13.80
C SER A 248 4.62 -4.10 -13.31
N ALA A 249 4.35 -5.22 -13.98
CA ALA A 249 3.47 -6.27 -13.51
C ALA A 249 4.11 -7.05 -12.33
N ASP A 250 3.41 -8.07 -11.78
CA ASP A 250 3.98 -8.91 -10.73
C ASP A 250 5.32 -9.52 -11.17
N TYR A 251 6.38 -9.29 -10.39
CA TYR A 251 7.73 -9.74 -10.73
C TYR A 251 7.81 -11.25 -10.97
N ASN A 252 7.14 -12.04 -10.11
CA ASN A 252 7.13 -13.48 -10.26
C ASN A 252 6.47 -13.87 -11.59
N HIS A 253 5.39 -13.22 -11.97
CA HIS A 253 4.71 -13.47 -13.24
C HIS A 253 5.64 -13.19 -14.43
N ILE A 254 6.29 -12.02 -14.47
CA ILE A 254 7.22 -11.69 -15.55
C ILE A 254 8.36 -12.72 -15.62
N ASP A 255 8.99 -12.98 -14.48
CA ASP A 255 10.21 -13.80 -14.39
C ASP A 255 9.94 -15.31 -14.60
N SER A 256 8.72 -15.79 -14.37
CA SER A 256 8.36 -17.20 -14.46
C SER A 256 7.43 -17.56 -15.62
N LYS A 257 6.75 -16.59 -16.24
CA LYS A 257 5.73 -16.81 -17.25
C LYS A 257 5.98 -16.11 -18.58
N LEU A 258 6.55 -14.88 -18.54
CA LEU A 258 6.73 -14.09 -19.76
C LEU A 258 8.08 -14.32 -20.45
N ILE A 259 9.08 -14.87 -19.74
CA ILE A 259 10.40 -15.23 -20.29
C ILE A 259 10.68 -16.72 -20.09
N ASP A 260 11.57 -17.27 -20.91
CA ASP A 260 12.01 -18.66 -20.76
C ASP A 260 12.74 -18.84 -19.41
N LYS A 261 12.54 -19.98 -18.77
CA LYS A 261 13.09 -20.31 -17.44
C LYS A 261 14.61 -20.10 -17.34
N LYS A 262 15.35 -20.31 -18.42
CA LYS A 262 16.81 -20.09 -18.46
C LYS A 262 17.20 -18.63 -18.18
N TYR A 263 16.30 -17.68 -18.45
CA TYR A 263 16.50 -16.25 -18.26
C TYR A 263 15.96 -15.72 -16.93
N SER A 264 15.21 -16.52 -16.16
CA SER A 264 14.66 -16.11 -14.88
C SER A 264 15.76 -15.71 -13.89
N ASN A 265 15.56 -14.62 -13.16
CA ASN A 265 16.44 -14.21 -12.07
C ASN A 265 16.32 -15.12 -10.86
N TYR A 266 15.09 -15.59 -10.59
CA TYR A 266 14.74 -16.32 -9.39
C TYR A 266 13.90 -17.56 -9.71
N ASN A 267 14.25 -18.67 -9.08
CA ASN A 267 13.53 -19.92 -9.24
C ASN A 267 12.32 -20.04 -8.28
N LYS A 268 11.53 -21.09 -8.44
CA LYS A 268 10.35 -21.37 -7.61
C LYS A 268 10.70 -21.43 -6.12
N ALA A 269 11.80 -22.10 -5.76
CA ALA A 269 12.24 -22.24 -4.37
C ALA A 269 12.58 -20.90 -3.71
N TYR A 270 13.13 -19.94 -4.47
CA TYR A 270 13.35 -18.58 -3.97
C TYR A 270 12.03 -17.90 -3.57
N TRP A 271 11.02 -17.95 -4.46
CA TRP A 271 9.72 -17.32 -4.19
C TRP A 271 8.94 -18.00 -3.05
N GLU A 272 9.07 -19.32 -2.92
CA GLU A 272 8.45 -20.07 -1.82
C GLU A 272 9.01 -19.70 -0.44
N LYS A 273 10.32 -19.40 -0.36
CA LYS A 273 11.00 -18.98 0.88
C LYS A 273 10.68 -17.55 1.29
N LYS A 274 10.13 -16.72 0.39
CA LYS A 274 9.83 -15.32 0.69
C LYS A 274 8.56 -15.19 1.53
N THR A 275 8.63 -14.25 2.48
CA THR A 275 7.45 -13.83 3.24
C THR A 275 6.74 -12.75 2.45
N PHE A 276 5.53 -13.05 2.02
CA PHE A 276 4.66 -12.07 1.37
C PHE A 276 3.85 -11.32 2.41
N SER A 277 3.53 -10.08 2.10
CA SER A 277 2.54 -9.32 2.84
C SER A 277 1.16 -9.99 2.75
N PRO A 278 0.24 -9.67 3.64
CA PRO A 278 -1.11 -10.21 3.60
C PRO A 278 -1.79 -10.02 2.25
N SER A 279 -2.72 -10.89 1.94
CA SER A 279 -3.83 -10.62 1.05
C SER A 279 -4.94 -9.91 1.81
N CYS A 280 -6.04 -9.61 1.14
CA CYS A 280 -7.20 -8.99 1.75
C CYS A 280 -8.48 -9.66 1.28
N LEU A 281 -9.46 -9.74 2.18
CA LEU A 281 -10.86 -9.84 1.79
C LEU A 281 -11.45 -8.44 1.83
N LEU A 282 -11.93 -7.98 0.68
CA LEU A 282 -12.52 -6.65 0.48
C LEU A 282 -14.00 -6.78 0.18
N PHE A 283 -14.78 -5.81 0.69
CA PHE A 283 -16.15 -5.58 0.25
C PHE A 283 -16.33 -4.13 -0.15
N TYR A 284 -16.90 -3.93 -1.33
CA TYR A 284 -17.35 -2.64 -1.83
C TYR A 284 -18.87 -2.63 -1.70
N LEU A 285 -19.40 -1.72 -0.87
CA LEU A 285 -20.81 -1.68 -0.52
C LEU A 285 -21.39 -0.30 -0.83
N GLY A 286 -22.41 -0.27 -1.67
CA GLY A 286 -23.28 0.90 -1.82
C GLY A 286 -24.45 0.77 -0.84
N VAL A 287 -24.60 1.74 0.07
CA VAL A 287 -25.61 1.71 1.13
C VAL A 287 -26.60 2.84 0.94
N ASP A 288 -27.89 2.50 0.84
CA ASP A 288 -29.00 3.43 0.57
C ASP A 288 -29.42 4.22 1.82
N LYS A 289 -28.44 4.71 2.57
CA LYS A 289 -28.65 5.61 3.71
C LYS A 289 -27.34 6.21 4.19
N LYS A 290 -27.41 7.27 5.01
CA LYS A 290 -26.28 7.77 5.79
C LYS A 290 -26.06 6.91 7.05
N ILE A 291 -24.78 6.71 7.42
CA ILE A 291 -24.36 5.95 8.62
C ILE A 291 -23.64 6.94 9.54
N ASN A 292 -24.35 7.48 10.52
CA ASN A 292 -23.91 8.66 11.26
C ASN A 292 -22.63 8.45 12.10
N LYS A 293 -22.44 7.24 12.65
CA LYS A 293 -21.35 6.96 13.59
C LYS A 293 -19.99 6.69 12.92
N LEU A 294 -19.96 6.52 11.60
CA LEU A 294 -18.72 6.34 10.87
C LEU A 294 -18.10 7.69 10.49
N ASP A 295 -16.77 7.74 10.58
CA ASP A 295 -15.92 8.75 9.96
C ASP A 295 -15.38 8.25 8.61
N HIS A 296 -14.52 9.03 7.96
CA HIS A 296 -13.90 8.61 6.70
C HIS A 296 -13.11 7.31 6.87
N HIS A 297 -12.23 7.24 7.87
CA HIS A 297 -11.42 6.06 8.20
C HIS A 297 -11.77 5.51 9.58
N ASN A 298 -12.15 4.23 9.65
CA ASN A 298 -12.53 3.54 10.88
C ASN A 298 -11.78 2.21 11.00
N LEU A 299 -10.95 2.07 12.03
CA LEU A 299 -10.17 0.88 12.33
C LEU A 299 -10.84 0.12 13.47
N PHE A 300 -11.27 -1.11 13.23
CA PHE A 300 -11.88 -1.98 14.23
C PHE A 300 -10.82 -2.86 14.89
N PHE A 301 -10.31 -2.38 16.04
CA PHE A 301 -9.35 -3.06 16.90
C PHE A 301 -10.06 -3.57 18.18
N ASP A 302 -11.30 -4.01 18.01
CA ASP A 302 -12.17 -4.53 19.05
C ASP A 302 -11.93 -6.00 19.40
N GLU A 303 -10.91 -6.62 18.78
CA GLU A 303 -10.35 -7.93 19.09
C GLU A 303 -8.84 -7.84 19.33
N ASP A 304 -8.20 -8.92 19.81
CA ASP A 304 -6.76 -8.92 20.08
C ASP A 304 -5.96 -8.91 18.76
N ILE A 305 -5.17 -7.87 18.60
CA ILE A 305 -4.31 -7.67 17.42
C ILE A 305 -3.25 -8.78 17.27
N ASN A 306 -2.73 -9.32 18.38
CA ASN A 306 -1.70 -10.34 18.34
C ASN A 306 -2.24 -11.66 17.79
N ASN A 307 -3.48 -12.02 18.17
CA ASN A 307 -4.16 -13.20 17.63
C ASN A 307 -4.38 -13.08 16.11
N HIS A 308 -4.78 -11.90 15.64
CA HIS A 308 -4.97 -11.67 14.23
C HIS A 308 -3.64 -11.73 13.45
N ILE A 309 -2.57 -11.16 14.01
CA ILE A 309 -1.21 -11.23 13.45
C ILE A 309 -0.73 -12.68 13.41
N ASP A 310 -0.97 -13.47 14.46
CA ASP A 310 -0.60 -14.90 14.51
C ASP A 310 -1.33 -15.71 13.42
N ASP A 311 -2.65 -15.50 13.29
CA ASP A 311 -3.44 -16.14 12.25
C ASP A 311 -2.91 -15.85 10.84
N ILE A 312 -2.41 -14.61 10.58
CA ILE A 312 -1.90 -14.20 9.26
C ILE A 312 -0.48 -14.74 8.99
N TYR A 313 0.44 -14.56 9.92
CA TYR A 313 1.88 -14.75 9.63
C TYR A 313 2.41 -16.11 10.07
N ASN A 314 1.92 -16.65 11.17
CA ASN A 314 2.42 -17.89 11.75
C ASN A 314 1.57 -19.09 11.34
N THR A 315 0.29 -19.12 11.70
CA THR A 315 -0.60 -20.24 11.41
C THR A 315 -1.12 -20.24 9.97
N LYS A 316 -1.15 -19.08 9.33
CA LYS A 316 -1.60 -18.87 7.93
C LYS A 316 -2.99 -19.43 7.66
N ILE A 317 -3.92 -19.11 8.55
CA ILE A 317 -5.33 -19.48 8.45
C ILE A 317 -6.21 -18.24 8.30
N TRP A 318 -7.44 -18.42 7.87
CA TRP A 318 -8.45 -17.39 7.94
C TRP A 318 -8.61 -16.92 9.39
N PRO A 319 -8.53 -15.59 9.68
CA PRO A 319 -8.55 -15.07 11.04
C PRO A 319 -9.80 -15.47 11.80
N LYS A 320 -9.63 -16.07 12.99
CA LYS A 320 -10.75 -16.52 13.84
C LYS A 320 -11.54 -15.35 14.40
N ARG A 321 -10.82 -14.29 14.79
CA ARG A 321 -11.37 -13.03 15.33
C ARG A 321 -10.75 -11.88 14.57
N PRO A 322 -11.27 -11.56 13.35
CA PRO A 322 -10.63 -10.62 12.47
C PRO A 322 -10.68 -9.19 12.99
N LEU A 323 -9.56 -8.48 12.90
CA LEU A 323 -9.55 -7.03 12.82
C LEU A 323 -9.93 -6.62 11.41
N PHE A 324 -10.54 -5.46 11.24
CA PHE A 324 -10.89 -4.94 9.93
C PHE A 324 -10.90 -3.41 9.90
N TYR A 325 -10.88 -2.90 8.72
CA TYR A 325 -10.93 -1.48 8.44
C TYR A 325 -12.13 -1.15 7.57
N THR A 326 -12.79 -0.02 7.84
CA THR A 326 -13.88 0.50 7.02
C THR A 326 -13.55 1.93 6.60
N CYS A 327 -13.52 2.17 5.29
CA CYS A 327 -13.45 3.50 4.71
C CYS A 327 -14.83 3.92 4.20
N CYS A 328 -15.23 5.14 4.50
CA CYS A 328 -16.48 5.75 4.04
C CYS A 328 -16.18 7.10 3.37
N PRO A 329 -15.65 7.12 2.13
CA PRO A 329 -15.23 8.34 1.46
C PRO A 329 -16.36 9.36 1.28
N SER A 330 -17.60 8.92 1.16
CA SER A 330 -18.79 9.77 1.04
C SER A 330 -19.09 10.64 2.28
N LYS A 331 -18.36 10.42 3.41
CA LYS A 331 -18.32 11.35 4.55
C LYS A 331 -17.64 12.67 4.20
N THR A 332 -16.69 12.61 3.29
CA THR A 332 -15.81 13.72 2.92
C THR A 332 -16.13 14.25 1.54
N ASP A 333 -16.48 13.35 0.62
CA ASP A 333 -16.67 13.64 -0.81
C ASP A 333 -18.05 13.20 -1.28
N SER A 334 -18.90 14.17 -1.57
CA SER A 334 -20.26 13.90 -2.04
C SER A 334 -20.31 13.37 -3.49
N SER A 335 -19.21 13.43 -4.24
CA SER A 335 -19.16 12.98 -5.64
C SER A 335 -19.04 11.46 -5.79
N VAL A 336 -18.65 10.74 -4.71
CA VAL A 336 -18.36 9.30 -4.76
C VAL A 336 -19.54 8.40 -4.37
N ALA A 337 -20.67 8.98 -4.01
CA ALA A 337 -21.92 8.27 -3.74
C ALA A 337 -23.15 9.10 -4.14
N PRO A 338 -24.29 8.49 -4.47
CA PRO A 338 -25.52 9.22 -4.69
C PRO A 338 -25.96 10.02 -3.46
N LYS A 339 -26.69 11.11 -3.68
CA LYS A 339 -27.18 11.98 -2.60
C LYS A 339 -27.96 11.18 -1.54
N GLY A 340 -27.61 11.34 -0.28
CA GLY A 340 -28.24 10.66 0.86
C GLY A 340 -27.72 9.24 1.13
N LYS A 341 -26.81 8.74 0.31
CA LYS A 341 -26.24 7.39 0.40
C LYS A 341 -24.76 7.39 0.83
N GLU A 342 -24.23 6.22 1.13
CA GLU A 342 -22.82 6.03 1.51
C GLU A 342 -22.17 4.93 0.68
N ASN A 343 -20.88 5.12 0.30
CA ASN A 343 -20.03 4.05 -0.18
C ASN A 343 -19.15 3.56 0.95
N LEU A 344 -19.09 2.26 1.16
CA LEU A 344 -18.21 1.63 2.13
C LEU A 344 -17.20 0.74 1.41
N PHE A 345 -15.96 0.89 1.80
CA PHE A 345 -14.87 -0.04 1.51
C PHE A 345 -14.51 -0.75 2.81
N VAL A 346 -14.76 -2.06 2.89
CA VAL A 346 -14.46 -2.86 4.08
C VAL A 346 -13.28 -3.79 3.75
N LEU A 347 -12.22 -3.73 4.53
CA LEU A 347 -11.00 -4.49 4.33
C LEU A 347 -10.67 -5.33 5.57
N MET A 348 -10.50 -6.62 5.36
CA MET A 348 -10.01 -7.58 6.34
C MET A 348 -8.71 -8.19 5.82
N PRO A 349 -7.56 -7.99 6.51
CA PRO A 349 -6.31 -8.68 6.16
C PRO A 349 -6.44 -10.19 6.37
N ILE A 350 -5.89 -10.96 5.42
CA ILE A 350 -5.85 -12.43 5.46
C ILE A 350 -4.50 -12.93 4.95
N PRO A 351 -4.07 -14.16 5.25
CA PRO A 351 -2.83 -14.70 4.70
C PRO A 351 -2.87 -14.77 3.17
N ALA A 352 -1.74 -14.50 2.53
CA ALA A 352 -1.60 -14.76 1.10
C ALA A 352 -1.62 -16.27 0.82
N GLY A 353 -2.33 -16.67 -0.25
CA GLY A 353 -2.42 -18.08 -0.69
C GLY A 353 -3.40 -18.96 0.05
N VAL A 354 -4.26 -18.40 0.91
CA VAL A 354 -5.36 -19.17 1.50
C VAL A 354 -6.40 -19.55 0.45
N LYS A 355 -7.09 -20.65 0.71
CA LYS A 355 -8.21 -21.07 -0.17
C LYS A 355 -9.33 -20.04 -0.11
N ASP A 356 -9.72 -19.56 -1.27
CA ASP A 356 -10.73 -18.54 -1.47
C ASP A 356 -11.94 -19.11 -2.18
N ASN A 357 -13.14 -18.93 -1.62
CA ASN A 357 -14.42 -19.31 -2.22
C ASN A 357 -15.56 -18.44 -1.69
N ASP A 358 -16.69 -18.46 -2.40
CA ASP A 358 -17.85 -17.62 -2.10
C ASP A 358 -18.47 -17.89 -0.70
N GLU A 359 -18.49 -19.14 -0.27
CA GLU A 359 -19.01 -19.52 1.05
C GLU A 359 -18.20 -18.85 2.17
N THR A 360 -16.87 -18.91 2.07
CA THR A 360 -15.97 -18.27 3.03
C THR A 360 -16.11 -16.74 2.99
N ARG A 361 -16.16 -16.14 1.78
CA ARG A 361 -16.38 -14.70 1.62
C ARG A 361 -17.70 -14.28 2.29
N GLU A 362 -18.79 -15.01 2.05
CA GLU A 362 -20.11 -14.69 2.65
C GLU A 362 -20.13 -14.89 4.17
N LYS A 363 -19.46 -15.92 4.68
CA LYS A 363 -19.28 -16.10 6.12
C LYS A 363 -18.64 -14.86 6.78
N TYR A 364 -17.52 -14.39 6.23
CA TYR A 364 -16.83 -13.21 6.78
C TYR A 364 -17.60 -11.93 6.53
N PHE A 365 -18.31 -11.80 5.41
CA PHE A 365 -19.23 -10.69 5.20
C PHE A 365 -20.23 -10.56 6.36
N LYS A 366 -20.88 -11.66 6.75
CA LYS A 366 -21.84 -11.68 7.85
C LYS A 366 -21.18 -11.29 9.18
N ILE A 367 -19.97 -11.78 9.45
CA ILE A 367 -19.23 -11.42 10.67
C ILE A 367 -18.93 -9.93 10.72
N LEU A 368 -18.39 -9.36 9.63
CA LEU A 368 -17.96 -7.97 9.57
C LEU A 368 -19.16 -7.02 9.61
N ILE A 369 -20.21 -7.30 8.84
CA ILE A 369 -21.38 -6.43 8.78
C ILE A 369 -22.15 -6.42 10.10
N ASN A 370 -22.27 -7.58 10.79
CA ASN A 370 -22.91 -7.65 12.09
C ASN A 370 -22.15 -6.85 13.16
N ARG A 371 -20.81 -6.85 13.11
CA ARG A 371 -19.98 -6.02 14.02
C ARG A 371 -20.12 -4.55 13.71
N LEU A 372 -20.20 -4.21 12.42
CA LEU A 372 -20.42 -2.83 11.98
C LEU A 372 -21.80 -2.32 12.42
N GLU A 373 -22.87 -3.10 12.25
CA GLU A 373 -24.22 -2.79 12.73
C GLU A 373 -24.28 -2.67 14.25
N LYS A 374 -23.64 -3.60 14.98
CA LYS A 374 -23.55 -3.52 16.45
C LYS A 374 -22.84 -2.25 16.92
N TYR A 375 -21.78 -1.83 16.23
CA TYR A 375 -21.05 -0.61 16.56
C TYR A 375 -21.86 0.65 16.24
N THR A 376 -22.43 0.73 15.05
CA THR A 376 -23.17 1.91 14.60
C THR A 376 -24.54 2.04 15.29
N GLY A 377 -25.12 0.92 15.74
CA GLY A 377 -26.50 0.86 16.22
C GLY A 377 -27.55 0.98 15.11
N GLU A 378 -27.10 0.87 13.85
CA GLU A 378 -27.95 1.10 12.68
C GLU A 378 -27.98 -0.14 11.78
N PRO A 379 -29.14 -0.47 11.17
CA PRO A 379 -29.23 -1.55 10.20
C PRO A 379 -28.55 -1.13 8.90
N ILE A 380 -27.50 -1.82 8.50
CA ILE A 380 -26.72 -1.56 7.30
C ILE A 380 -27.01 -2.62 6.24
N LYS A 381 -27.01 -3.90 6.63
CA LYS A 381 -27.15 -5.04 5.72
C LYS A 381 -28.37 -4.96 4.84
N GLN A 382 -29.51 -4.60 5.38
CA GLN A 382 -30.78 -4.50 4.63
C GLN A 382 -30.84 -3.29 3.70
N ASN A 383 -29.94 -2.30 3.88
CA ASN A 383 -29.84 -1.11 3.06
C ASN A 383 -28.72 -1.20 2.02
N ILE A 384 -28.08 -2.37 1.86
CA ILE A 384 -27.05 -2.58 0.83
C ILE A 384 -27.74 -2.80 -0.51
N GLU A 385 -27.60 -1.86 -1.43
CA GLU A 385 -28.10 -1.97 -2.82
C GLU A 385 -27.02 -2.40 -3.82
N TYR A 386 -25.76 -2.32 -3.43
CA TYR A 386 -24.63 -2.85 -4.19
C TYR A 386 -23.65 -3.56 -3.28
N LYS A 387 -23.23 -4.77 -3.66
CA LYS A 387 -22.18 -5.54 -2.98
C LYS A 387 -21.28 -6.22 -3.99
N ARG A 388 -19.98 -6.00 -3.88
CA ARG A 388 -18.93 -6.75 -4.57
C ARG A 388 -17.90 -7.20 -3.55
N SER A 389 -17.50 -8.47 -3.58
CA SER A 389 -16.34 -8.97 -2.85
C SER A 389 -15.12 -9.02 -3.75
N TYR A 390 -13.92 -8.97 -3.17
CA TYR A 390 -12.65 -9.08 -3.85
C TYR A 390 -11.63 -9.74 -2.92
N CYS A 391 -10.95 -10.80 -3.37
CA CYS A 391 -10.11 -11.61 -2.51
C CYS A 391 -8.93 -12.23 -3.28
N VAL A 392 -8.30 -13.27 -2.74
CA VAL A 392 -7.09 -13.93 -3.26
C VAL A 392 -7.19 -14.26 -4.75
N ASN A 393 -8.30 -14.89 -5.19
CA ASN A 393 -8.49 -15.28 -6.59
C ASN A 393 -8.56 -14.06 -7.51
N ASP A 394 -9.22 -12.99 -7.07
CA ASP A 394 -9.33 -11.75 -7.86
C ASP A 394 -7.96 -11.06 -8.00
N PHE A 395 -7.13 -11.07 -6.94
CA PHE A 395 -5.76 -10.56 -7.03
C PHE A 395 -4.89 -11.37 -8.01
N ILE A 396 -5.09 -12.70 -8.06
CA ILE A 396 -4.40 -13.57 -9.02
C ILE A 396 -4.88 -13.28 -10.44
N GLU A 397 -6.18 -13.18 -10.64
CA GLU A 397 -6.77 -12.95 -11.96
C GLU A 397 -6.41 -11.58 -12.51
N ASP A 398 -6.65 -10.52 -11.73
CA ASP A 398 -6.49 -9.14 -12.20
C ASP A 398 -5.03 -8.69 -12.32
N TYR A 399 -4.14 -9.18 -11.44
CA TYR A 399 -2.77 -8.68 -11.33
C TYR A 399 -1.69 -9.76 -11.49
N HIS A 400 -2.06 -11.01 -11.75
CA HIS A 400 -1.14 -12.15 -11.70
C HIS A 400 -0.35 -12.22 -10.38
N ALA A 401 -0.95 -11.71 -9.29
CA ALA A 401 -0.28 -11.59 -8.02
C ALA A 401 0.12 -12.95 -7.44
N TYR A 402 1.41 -13.13 -7.18
CA TYR A 402 1.90 -14.39 -6.59
C TYR A 402 1.21 -14.67 -5.26
N LYS A 403 0.54 -15.83 -5.17
CA LYS A 403 -0.30 -16.22 -4.01
C LYS A 403 -1.41 -15.21 -3.67
N GLY A 404 -1.84 -14.39 -4.62
CA GLY A 404 -2.87 -13.37 -4.39
C GLY A 404 -2.51 -12.34 -3.33
N ASN A 405 -1.23 -12.00 -3.16
CA ASN A 405 -0.80 -10.98 -2.22
C ASN A 405 -1.33 -9.59 -2.63
N ALA A 406 -1.75 -8.78 -1.65
CA ALA A 406 -2.26 -7.44 -1.92
C ALA A 406 -1.13 -6.39 -2.03
N TYR A 407 -0.06 -6.51 -1.24
CA TYR A 407 0.95 -5.47 -1.08
C TYR A 407 2.34 -5.83 -1.63
N GLY A 408 2.64 -7.10 -1.91
CA GLY A 408 3.97 -7.54 -2.35
C GLY A 408 4.76 -8.26 -1.26
N LEU A 409 6.08 -8.04 -1.19
CA LEU A 409 6.92 -8.62 -0.15
C LEU A 409 6.83 -7.86 1.17
N ALA A 410 6.75 -8.60 2.27
CA ALA A 410 6.82 -8.05 3.61
C ALA A 410 8.16 -7.35 3.85
N ASN A 411 8.15 -6.18 4.49
CA ASN A 411 9.36 -5.41 4.81
C ASN A 411 9.98 -5.88 6.12
N THR A 412 10.38 -7.15 6.17
CA THR A 412 11.14 -7.72 7.28
C THR A 412 12.64 -7.36 7.15
N LEU A 413 13.39 -7.49 8.25
CA LEU A 413 14.86 -7.29 8.26
C LEU A 413 15.58 -8.07 7.14
N ASN A 414 15.10 -9.28 6.84
CA ASN A 414 15.71 -10.17 5.84
C ASN A 414 15.20 -9.94 4.41
N GLN A 415 14.33 -8.96 4.17
CA GLN A 415 13.69 -8.69 2.87
C GLN A 415 13.59 -7.21 2.53
N THR A 416 14.37 -6.36 3.19
CA THR A 416 14.39 -4.91 2.90
C THR A 416 15.65 -4.51 2.13
N ALA A 417 15.65 -3.32 1.54
CA ALA A 417 16.77 -2.74 0.79
C ALA A 417 17.38 -3.73 -0.25
N ASN A 418 18.66 -3.97 -0.19
CA ASN A 418 19.42 -4.82 -1.13
C ASN A 418 19.02 -6.30 -1.13
N LEU A 419 18.20 -6.73 -0.17
CA LEU A 419 17.68 -8.11 -0.08
C LEU A 419 16.38 -8.32 -0.86
N LYS A 420 15.80 -7.25 -1.44
CA LYS A 420 14.68 -7.33 -2.37
C LYS A 420 15.11 -7.86 -3.74
N PRO A 421 14.18 -8.36 -4.56
CA PRO A 421 14.43 -8.68 -5.97
C PRO A 421 15.06 -7.48 -6.68
N LYS A 422 16.04 -7.77 -7.54
CA LYS A 422 16.82 -6.74 -8.23
C LYS A 422 16.01 -6.06 -9.32
N ILE A 423 16.25 -4.77 -9.51
CA ILE A 423 15.59 -3.97 -10.57
C ILE A 423 16.08 -4.31 -11.99
N ILE A 424 17.11 -5.14 -12.12
CA ILE A 424 17.68 -5.58 -13.39
C ILE A 424 17.49 -7.08 -13.59
N ASN A 425 17.28 -7.52 -14.84
CA ASN A 425 17.48 -8.91 -15.17
C ASN A 425 18.99 -9.17 -15.37
N ARG A 426 19.50 -10.25 -14.74
CA ARG A 426 20.94 -10.57 -14.76
C ARG A 426 21.42 -11.20 -16.07
N LYS A 427 20.50 -11.67 -16.89
CA LYS A 427 20.76 -12.45 -18.11
C LYS A 427 20.23 -11.73 -19.37
N ILE A 428 19.22 -10.87 -19.22
CA ILE A 428 18.62 -10.08 -20.31
C ILE A 428 19.04 -8.63 -20.11
N LYS A 429 19.79 -8.09 -21.06
CA LYS A 429 20.46 -6.79 -20.95
C LYS A 429 19.50 -5.59 -20.93
N ASN A 430 18.33 -5.70 -21.56
CA ASN A 430 17.36 -4.61 -21.72
C ASN A 430 16.05 -4.83 -20.97
N LEU A 431 16.03 -5.73 -19.95
CA LEU A 431 14.87 -5.97 -19.09
C LEU A 431 15.12 -5.46 -17.68
N TYR A 432 14.25 -4.57 -17.22
CA TYR A 432 14.25 -3.98 -15.89
C TYR A 432 12.93 -4.27 -15.19
N TYR A 433 12.92 -4.16 -13.85
CA TYR A 433 11.74 -4.42 -13.04
C TYR A 433 11.48 -3.24 -12.09
N THR A 434 10.21 -2.88 -11.92
CA THR A 434 9.76 -1.84 -11.00
C THR A 434 8.53 -2.31 -10.20
N GLY A 435 8.18 -1.55 -9.18
CA GLY A 435 6.96 -1.77 -8.40
C GLY A 435 7.19 -2.47 -7.07
N GLN A 436 6.11 -2.94 -6.47
CA GLN A 436 6.01 -3.38 -5.08
C GLN A 436 6.91 -4.56 -4.64
N LEU A 437 7.41 -5.36 -5.58
CA LEU A 437 8.29 -6.49 -5.29
C LEU A 437 9.78 -6.13 -5.35
N THR A 438 10.11 -4.92 -5.80
CA THR A 438 11.47 -4.38 -5.84
C THR A 438 11.68 -3.31 -4.76
N VAL A 439 12.77 -2.54 -4.86
CA VAL A 439 13.03 -1.39 -3.99
C VAL A 439 12.14 -0.19 -4.40
N PRO A 440 11.71 0.64 -3.45
CA PRO A 440 11.87 0.49 -1.99
C PRO A 440 10.85 -0.45 -1.34
N GLY A 441 9.78 -0.86 -2.03
CA GLY A 441 8.78 -1.81 -1.54
C GLY A 441 7.33 -1.43 -1.87
N PRO A 442 6.36 -1.96 -1.09
CA PRO A 442 4.93 -1.77 -1.34
C PRO A 442 4.42 -0.39 -0.97
N GLY A 443 3.36 0.05 -1.66
CA GLY A 443 2.64 1.30 -1.44
C GLY A 443 2.66 2.21 -2.66
N VAL A 444 1.74 3.20 -2.73
CA VAL A 444 1.68 4.12 -3.86
C VAL A 444 2.93 5.02 -3.93
N PRO A 445 3.34 5.74 -2.84
CA PRO A 445 4.58 6.50 -2.86
C PRO A 445 5.82 5.64 -3.17
N PRO A 446 6.03 4.46 -2.56
CA PRO A 446 7.12 3.57 -2.94
C PRO A 446 7.09 3.12 -4.41
N SER A 447 5.92 2.95 -5.01
CA SER A 447 5.82 2.59 -6.43
C SER A 447 6.27 3.72 -7.35
N ILE A 448 5.95 4.98 -7.00
CA ILE A 448 6.47 6.18 -7.70
C ILE A 448 8.00 6.20 -7.63
N ILE A 449 8.56 6.06 -6.43
CA ILE A 449 10.01 6.03 -6.21
C ILE A 449 10.66 4.88 -6.99
N SER A 450 10.05 3.69 -6.99
CA SER A 450 10.57 2.54 -7.73
C SER A 450 10.69 2.82 -9.23
N GLY A 451 9.70 3.51 -9.81
CA GLY A 451 9.73 3.97 -11.20
C GLY A 451 10.87 4.95 -11.47
N GLN A 452 11.06 5.93 -10.59
CA GLN A 452 12.15 6.91 -10.66
C GLN A 452 13.52 6.24 -10.59
N VAL A 453 13.72 5.34 -9.62
CA VAL A 453 14.99 4.59 -9.45
C VAL A 453 15.36 3.83 -10.73
N VAL A 454 14.39 3.15 -11.33
CA VAL A 454 14.63 2.40 -12.58
C VAL A 454 14.93 3.34 -13.75
N ALA A 455 14.18 4.44 -13.88
CA ALA A 455 14.41 5.43 -14.94
C ALA A 455 15.80 6.09 -14.83
N GLU A 456 16.20 6.50 -13.64
CA GLU A 456 17.53 7.08 -13.38
C GLU A 456 18.65 6.07 -13.66
N TYR A 457 18.46 4.81 -13.24
CA TYR A 457 19.43 3.75 -13.52
C TYR A 457 19.60 3.54 -15.03
N ILE A 458 18.49 3.43 -15.78
CA ILE A 458 18.52 3.28 -17.25
C ILE A 458 19.22 4.46 -17.90
N ASN A 459 18.90 5.68 -17.51
CA ASN A 459 19.53 6.89 -18.04
C ASN A 459 21.05 6.92 -17.78
N LYS A 460 21.48 6.44 -16.60
CA LYS A 460 22.91 6.41 -16.23
C LYS A 460 23.72 5.43 -17.07
N ILE A 461 23.17 4.27 -17.43
CA ILE A 461 23.90 3.24 -18.18
C ILE A 461 23.86 3.44 -19.70
N ASN A 462 22.94 4.29 -20.20
CA ASN A 462 22.82 4.60 -21.63
C ASN A 462 23.43 5.97 -21.99
N ARG A 463 24.05 6.65 -21.04
CA ARG A 463 24.94 7.80 -21.25
C ARG A 463 26.37 7.34 -21.44
#